data_44b50301ef5ebddb05122b294c7dc3a6
#
_entry.id   44b50301ef5ebddb05122b294c7dc3a6
#
_cell.length_a   1.000
_cell.length_b   1.000
_cell.length_c   1.000
_cell.angle_alpha   90.00
_cell.angle_beta   90.00
_cell.angle_gamma   90.00
#
_symmetry.space_group_name_H-M   'P 1'
#
loop_
_entity.id
_entity.type
_entity.pdbx_description
1 polymer ?
#
loop_
_entity_poly.entity_id
_entity_poly.type
_entity_poly.pdbx_seq_one_letter_code
_entity_poly.pdbx_strand_id
1 'polypeptide(L)'
;MLSWQAGLPCPDPRMMKNLGQMVAKALYSHKTQRQQEQLLLMEERSIIARELHDSLAQVLSFLQIQLTLLKHNLKKEDEESKEKSIAIIGEFEQALSDGYSQLRELLATFRLTVQEANLQVALEQVIESLRSQTKMQMTVECSLPSQSLNPQELVHVLQIVREATLNAIKHSKGTRIEVKAHINAEGEYEILVQDNGVGIPTLDEPDGHYGLNIMTERSRQLNAQFSISKGEQGGTIVKITLPHTFF
;
A
#
# COMPACT_ATOMS: atom_id res chain seq x y z
N MET A 1 -0.84 -12.60 49.19
CA MET A 1 -0.80 -13.57 50.30
C MET A 1 -1.98 -14.52 50.11
N LEU A 2 -1.75 -15.79 49.80
CA LEU A 2 -2.80 -16.81 49.69
C LEU A 2 -3.13 -17.25 51.11
N SER A 3 -4.35 -17.00 51.59
CA SER A 3 -4.83 -17.48 52.88
C SER A 3 -5.40 -18.88 52.75
N TRP A 4 -4.97 -19.80 53.63
CA TRP A 4 -5.44 -21.19 53.66
C TRP A 4 -6.57 -21.32 54.69
N GLN A 5 -7.68 -21.94 54.31
CA GLN A 5 -8.76 -22.23 55.26
C GLN A 5 -8.39 -23.43 56.14
N ALA A 6 -8.55 -23.30 57.46
CA ALA A 6 -8.31 -24.37 58.41
C ALA A 6 -9.25 -25.55 58.13
N GLY A 7 -8.65 -26.77 57.95
CA GLY A 7 -9.39 -28.00 57.70
C GLY A 7 -9.22 -28.65 56.31
N LEU A 8 -8.54 -27.97 55.40
CA LEU A 8 -8.16 -28.58 54.08
C LEU A 8 -6.73 -29.13 54.12
N PRO A 9 -6.43 -30.26 53.45
CA PRO A 9 -5.08 -30.79 53.40
C PRO A 9 -4.15 -29.78 52.72
N CYS A 10 -2.97 -29.54 53.35
CA CYS A 10 -1.98 -28.63 52.78
C CYS A 10 -1.49 -29.16 51.43
N PRO A 11 -1.47 -28.36 50.35
CA PRO A 11 -0.96 -28.83 49.09
C PRO A 11 0.53 -29.16 49.19
N ASP A 12 0.95 -30.15 48.40
CA ASP A 12 2.37 -30.52 48.29
C ASP A 12 3.21 -29.27 47.93
N PRO A 13 4.27 -28.93 48.70
CA PRO A 13 5.16 -27.81 48.39
C PRO A 13 5.74 -27.83 46.98
N ARG A 14 5.95 -29.01 46.41
CA ARG A 14 6.42 -29.20 45.04
C ARG A 14 5.35 -28.76 44.04
N MET A 15 4.11 -29.12 44.29
CA MET A 15 2.96 -28.72 43.44
C MET A 15 2.76 -27.19 43.49
N MET A 16 2.85 -26.57 44.64
CA MET A 16 2.77 -25.11 44.80
C MET A 16 3.91 -24.38 44.09
N LYS A 17 5.13 -24.93 44.16
CA LYS A 17 6.29 -24.37 43.45
C LYS A 17 6.09 -24.46 41.92
N ASN A 18 5.64 -25.61 41.41
CA ASN A 18 5.38 -25.79 39.99
C ASN A 18 4.26 -24.87 39.49
N LEU A 19 3.17 -24.73 40.27
CA LEU A 19 2.08 -23.80 39.95
C LEU A 19 2.57 -22.36 39.89
N GLY A 20 3.39 -21.94 40.90
CA GLY A 20 4.00 -20.61 40.91
C GLY A 20 4.90 -20.36 39.71
N GLN A 21 5.70 -21.35 39.27
CA GLN A 21 6.53 -21.25 38.08
C GLN A 21 5.69 -21.16 36.78
N MET A 22 4.61 -21.93 36.67
CA MET A 22 3.70 -21.86 35.53
C MET A 22 3.02 -20.50 35.41
N VAL A 23 2.51 -19.98 36.55
CA VAL A 23 1.89 -18.65 36.58
C VAL A 23 2.89 -17.55 36.25
N ALA A 24 4.09 -17.61 36.82
CA ALA A 24 5.16 -16.66 36.50
C ALA A 24 5.56 -16.68 35.02
N LYS A 25 5.69 -17.87 34.45
CA LYS A 25 5.99 -18.04 33.00
C LYS A 25 4.86 -17.49 32.12
N ALA A 26 3.60 -17.77 32.47
CA ALA A 26 2.45 -17.26 31.74
C ALA A 26 2.35 -15.72 31.80
N LEU A 27 2.58 -15.12 32.96
CA LEU A 27 2.61 -13.68 33.13
C LEU A 27 3.75 -13.01 32.37
N TYR A 28 4.94 -13.65 32.40
CA TYR A 28 6.09 -13.16 31.65
C TYR A 28 5.83 -13.22 30.15
N SER A 29 5.34 -14.34 29.63
CA SER A 29 4.97 -14.51 28.22
C SER A 29 3.93 -13.48 27.78
N HIS A 30 2.88 -13.27 28.57
CA HIS A 30 1.85 -12.27 28.27
C HIS A 30 2.39 -10.84 28.28
N LYS A 31 3.32 -10.52 29.21
CA LYS A 31 3.98 -9.21 29.25
C LYS A 31 4.85 -8.99 28.01
N THR A 32 5.64 -10.00 27.64
CA THR A 32 6.51 -9.94 26.44
C THR A 32 5.69 -9.78 25.18
N GLN A 33 4.60 -10.52 25.05
CA GLN A 33 3.68 -10.41 23.92
C GLN A 33 3.09 -9.00 23.79
N ARG A 34 2.60 -8.42 24.89
CA ARG A 34 2.11 -7.03 24.89
C ARG A 34 3.17 -6.02 24.51
N GLN A 35 4.42 -6.22 24.96
CA GLN A 35 5.51 -5.33 24.59
C GLN A 35 5.83 -5.44 23.09
N GLN A 36 5.81 -6.65 22.52
CA GLN A 36 5.98 -6.87 21.09
C GLN A 36 4.86 -6.22 20.28
N GLU A 37 3.60 -6.38 20.70
CA GLU A 37 2.45 -5.71 20.06
C GLU A 37 2.60 -4.18 20.07
N GLN A 38 3.05 -3.59 21.19
CA GLN A 38 3.29 -2.15 21.28
C GLN A 38 4.43 -1.68 20.37
N LEU A 39 5.51 -2.45 20.26
CA LEU A 39 6.62 -2.13 19.36
C LEU A 39 6.18 -2.19 17.89
N LEU A 40 5.43 -3.20 17.51
CA LEU A 40 4.86 -3.30 16.16
C LEU A 40 3.96 -2.11 15.82
N LEU A 41 3.08 -1.70 16.75
CA LEU A 41 2.23 -0.52 16.56
C LEU A 41 3.03 0.79 16.44
N MET A 42 4.15 0.91 17.18
CA MET A 42 5.02 2.09 17.09
C MET A 42 5.77 2.11 15.74
N GLU A 43 6.26 0.98 15.31
CA GLU A 43 6.94 0.82 14.03
C GLU A 43 5.99 1.14 12.87
N GLU A 44 4.78 0.60 12.90
CA GLU A 44 3.73 0.89 11.95
C GLU A 44 3.38 2.38 11.88
N ARG A 45 3.20 3.04 13.03
CA ARG A 45 2.98 4.50 13.07
C ARG A 45 4.13 5.29 12.46
N SER A 46 5.37 4.82 12.66
CA SER A 46 6.56 5.44 12.07
C SER A 46 6.58 5.30 10.53
N ILE A 47 6.17 4.16 10.00
CA ILE A 47 6.04 3.92 8.56
C ILE A 47 4.98 4.86 7.98
N ILE A 48 3.80 4.91 8.61
CA ILE A 48 2.71 5.81 8.21
C ILE A 48 3.20 7.27 8.15
N ALA A 49 3.87 7.72 9.21
CA ALA A 49 4.33 9.11 9.30
C ALA A 49 5.34 9.44 8.18
N ARG A 50 6.22 8.51 7.83
CA ARG A 50 7.18 8.68 6.72
C ARG A 50 6.47 8.73 5.37
N GLU A 51 5.60 7.79 5.07
CA GLU A 51 4.85 7.75 3.81
C GLU A 51 3.97 9.00 3.60
N LEU A 52 3.30 9.45 4.68
CA LEU A 52 2.53 10.69 4.64
C LEU A 52 3.44 11.90 4.41
N HIS A 53 4.59 11.96 5.08
CA HIS A 53 5.54 13.04 4.92
C HIS A 53 6.10 13.09 3.49
N ASP A 54 6.48 11.95 2.93
CA ASP A 54 7.09 11.87 1.61
C ASP A 54 6.07 12.20 0.51
N SER A 55 4.84 11.70 0.63
CA SER A 55 3.74 12.04 -0.27
C SER A 55 3.39 13.53 -0.22
N LEU A 56 3.28 14.11 0.99
CA LEU A 56 3.03 15.55 1.17
C LEU A 56 4.18 16.39 0.63
N ALA A 57 5.43 16.02 0.92
CA ALA A 57 6.61 16.75 0.44
C ALA A 57 6.66 16.79 -1.09
N GLN A 58 6.32 15.70 -1.76
CA GLN A 58 6.28 15.62 -3.22
C GLN A 58 5.21 16.56 -3.81
N VAL A 59 3.98 16.51 -3.30
CA VAL A 59 2.89 17.39 -3.76
C VAL A 59 3.22 18.85 -3.50
N LEU A 60 3.70 19.19 -2.30
CA LEU A 60 4.06 20.57 -1.95
C LEU A 60 5.21 21.11 -2.82
N SER A 61 6.21 20.27 -3.12
CA SER A 61 7.32 20.67 -4.00
C SER A 61 6.83 20.97 -5.42
N PHE A 62 5.95 20.13 -5.97
CA PHE A 62 5.36 20.38 -7.27
C PHE A 62 4.54 21.69 -7.28
N LEU A 63 3.65 21.88 -6.29
CA LEU A 63 2.85 23.09 -6.17
C LEU A 63 3.72 24.35 -6.05
N GLN A 64 4.86 24.26 -5.36
CA GLN A 64 5.82 25.37 -5.22
C GLN A 64 6.48 25.73 -6.56
N ILE A 65 6.80 24.74 -7.38
CA ILE A 65 7.34 24.95 -8.74
C ILE A 65 6.26 25.64 -9.61
N GLN A 66 5.03 25.10 -9.64
CA GLN A 66 3.93 25.67 -10.41
C GLN A 66 3.62 27.12 -10.00
N LEU A 67 3.62 27.40 -8.69
CA LEU A 67 3.43 28.75 -8.18
C LEU A 67 4.55 29.70 -8.63
N THR A 68 5.78 29.23 -8.73
CA THR A 68 6.92 30.03 -9.19
C THR A 68 6.79 30.34 -10.68
N LEU A 69 6.41 29.37 -11.50
CA LEU A 69 6.13 29.54 -12.93
C LEU A 69 4.97 30.51 -13.17
N LEU A 70 3.88 30.36 -12.41
CA LEU A 70 2.72 31.24 -12.47
C LEU A 70 3.12 32.69 -12.15
N LYS A 71 3.88 32.92 -11.07
CA LYS A 71 4.38 34.24 -10.70
C LYS A 71 5.28 34.85 -11.77
N HIS A 72 6.05 34.04 -12.48
CA HIS A 72 6.91 34.48 -13.57
C HIS A 72 6.07 34.93 -14.78
N ASN A 73 5.08 34.14 -15.19
CA ASN A 73 4.23 34.44 -16.32
C ASN A 73 3.30 35.63 -16.09
N LEU A 74 2.75 35.78 -14.87
CA LEU A 74 1.90 36.94 -14.51
C LEU A 74 2.65 38.30 -14.53
N LYS A 75 3.99 38.32 -14.54
CA LYS A 75 4.77 39.55 -14.70
C LYS A 75 4.89 40.02 -16.14
N LYS A 76 4.51 39.20 -17.11
CA LYS A 76 4.53 39.48 -18.53
C LYS A 76 3.12 39.89 -18.96
N GLU A 77 3.01 40.94 -19.78
CA GLU A 77 1.71 41.47 -20.21
C GLU A 77 1.26 40.95 -21.58
N ASP A 78 1.91 39.89 -22.10
CA ASP A 78 1.56 39.31 -23.41
C ASP A 78 0.45 38.23 -23.27
N GLU A 79 -0.33 38.04 -24.36
CA GLU A 79 -1.44 37.07 -24.37
C GLU A 79 -0.97 35.62 -24.21
N GLU A 80 0.21 35.27 -24.74
CA GLU A 80 0.79 33.94 -24.60
C GLU A 80 1.08 33.58 -23.13
N SER A 81 1.57 34.56 -22.36
CA SER A 81 1.80 34.41 -20.92
C SER A 81 0.51 34.28 -20.11
N LYS A 82 -0.57 34.90 -20.57
CA LYS A 82 -1.92 34.73 -19.95
C LYS A 82 -2.47 33.32 -20.19
N GLU A 83 -2.38 32.80 -21.42
CA GLU A 83 -2.80 31.44 -21.73
C GLU A 83 -1.98 30.40 -20.92
N LYS A 84 -0.66 30.57 -20.85
CA LYS A 84 0.20 29.74 -20.01
C LYS A 84 -0.16 29.81 -18.54
N SER A 85 -0.52 30.97 -18.03
CA SER A 85 -0.95 31.15 -16.64
C SER A 85 -2.24 30.39 -16.34
N ILE A 86 -3.21 30.39 -17.26
CA ILE A 86 -4.45 29.64 -17.14
C ILE A 86 -4.17 28.12 -17.13
N ALA A 87 -3.29 27.64 -18.02
CA ALA A 87 -2.88 26.24 -18.04
C ALA A 87 -2.22 25.81 -16.73
N ILE A 88 -1.30 26.62 -16.19
CA ILE A 88 -0.62 26.36 -14.91
C ILE A 88 -1.62 26.31 -13.75
N ILE A 89 -2.66 27.17 -13.74
CA ILE A 89 -3.71 27.13 -12.72
C ILE A 89 -4.45 25.78 -12.80
N GLY A 90 -4.80 25.33 -14.00
CA GLY A 90 -5.46 24.03 -14.19
C GLY A 90 -4.60 22.86 -13.68
N GLU A 91 -3.29 22.86 -14.00
CA GLU A 91 -2.34 21.86 -13.50
C GLU A 91 -2.22 21.92 -11.97
N PHE A 92 -2.21 23.11 -11.38
CA PHE A 92 -2.17 23.32 -9.94
C PHE A 92 -3.41 22.76 -9.24
N GLU A 93 -4.61 23.06 -9.78
CA GLU A 93 -5.88 22.53 -9.24
C GLU A 93 -5.93 21.01 -9.33
N GLN A 94 -5.49 20.46 -10.46
CA GLN A 94 -5.42 19.00 -10.64
C GLN A 94 -4.46 18.35 -9.65
N ALA A 95 -3.24 18.88 -9.52
CA ALA A 95 -2.24 18.35 -8.60
C ALA A 95 -2.70 18.43 -7.13
N LEU A 96 -3.40 19.51 -6.76
CA LEU A 96 -3.96 19.65 -5.42
C LEU A 96 -5.05 18.59 -5.15
N SER A 97 -5.95 18.39 -6.13
CA SER A 97 -7.01 17.39 -6.06
C SER A 97 -6.45 15.96 -5.97
N ASP A 98 -5.45 15.65 -6.80
CA ASP A 98 -4.79 14.34 -6.82
C ASP A 98 -4.02 14.08 -5.52
N GLY A 99 -3.28 15.09 -5.02
CA GLY A 99 -2.56 15.00 -3.75
C GLY A 99 -3.50 14.79 -2.55
N TYR A 100 -4.63 15.48 -2.52
CA TYR A 100 -5.64 15.28 -1.48
C TYR A 100 -6.27 13.88 -1.55
N SER A 101 -6.57 13.40 -2.76
CA SER A 101 -7.06 12.05 -2.98
C SER A 101 -6.04 11.01 -2.51
N GLN A 102 -4.78 11.16 -2.91
CA GLN A 102 -3.67 10.28 -2.53
C GLN A 102 -3.47 10.22 -1.01
N LEU A 103 -3.51 11.38 -0.33
CA LEU A 103 -3.42 11.45 1.13
C LEU A 103 -4.56 10.69 1.82
N ARG A 104 -5.79 10.91 1.35
CA ARG A 104 -6.97 10.23 1.89
C ARG A 104 -6.90 8.72 1.68
N GLU A 105 -6.36 8.29 0.56
CA GLU A 105 -6.17 6.90 0.19
C GLU A 105 -5.09 6.22 1.02
N LEU A 106 -3.97 6.92 1.25
CA LEU A 106 -2.93 6.46 2.17
C LEU A 106 -3.53 6.19 3.55
N LEU A 107 -4.28 7.14 4.10
CA LEU A 107 -4.95 6.97 5.40
C LEU A 107 -5.94 5.80 5.40
N ALA A 108 -6.68 5.57 4.32
CA ALA A 108 -7.58 4.43 4.19
C ALA A 108 -6.80 3.10 4.14
N THR A 109 -5.75 3.01 3.33
CA THR A 109 -4.90 1.82 3.21
C THR A 109 -4.25 1.47 4.54
N PHE A 110 -3.73 2.45 5.28
CA PHE A 110 -3.15 2.24 6.61
C PHE A 110 -4.17 1.73 7.63
N ARG A 111 -5.39 2.22 7.57
CA ARG A 111 -6.46 1.70 8.44
C ARG A 111 -6.75 0.22 8.19
N LEU A 112 -6.56 -0.24 6.96
CA LEU A 112 -6.77 -1.63 6.56
C LEU A 112 -5.60 -2.53 7.01
N THR A 113 -4.35 -2.08 6.86
CA THR A 113 -3.16 -2.85 7.28
C THR A 113 -3.10 -3.07 8.79
N VAL A 114 -3.61 -2.14 9.58
CA VAL A 114 -3.71 -2.27 11.06
C VAL A 114 -4.70 -3.34 11.48
N GLN A 115 -5.74 -3.60 10.68
CA GLN A 115 -6.83 -4.52 11.07
C GLN A 115 -6.64 -5.94 10.55
N GLU A 116 -5.92 -6.14 9.44
CA GLU A 116 -5.88 -7.42 8.73
C GLU A 116 -4.46 -7.72 8.21
N ALA A 117 -3.73 -8.59 8.90
CA ALA A 117 -2.44 -9.12 8.41
C ALA A 117 -2.60 -10.11 7.22
N ASN A 118 -3.76 -10.12 6.55
CA ASN A 118 -4.09 -11.04 5.48
C ASN A 118 -4.09 -10.31 4.14
N LEU A 119 -3.11 -10.62 3.28
CA LEU A 119 -2.97 -10.02 1.95
C LEU A 119 -4.23 -10.16 1.09
N GLN A 120 -4.89 -11.32 1.10
CA GLN A 120 -6.10 -11.53 0.31
C GLN A 120 -7.20 -10.54 0.72
N VAL A 121 -7.50 -10.44 2.02
CA VAL A 121 -8.51 -9.51 2.54
C VAL A 121 -8.17 -8.07 2.20
N ALA A 122 -6.90 -7.68 2.34
CA ALA A 122 -6.44 -6.34 2.02
C ALA A 122 -6.57 -6.01 0.52
N LEU A 123 -6.23 -6.95 -0.37
CA LEU A 123 -6.42 -6.80 -1.82
C LEU A 123 -7.91 -6.67 -2.18
N GLU A 124 -8.76 -7.53 -1.61
CA GLU A 124 -10.22 -7.46 -1.82
C GLU A 124 -10.79 -6.11 -1.39
N GLN A 125 -10.35 -5.56 -0.27
CA GLN A 125 -10.80 -4.25 0.22
C GLN A 125 -10.34 -3.10 -0.68
N VAL A 126 -9.10 -3.12 -1.17
CA VAL A 126 -8.62 -2.14 -2.15
C VAL A 126 -9.50 -2.17 -3.41
N ILE A 127 -9.74 -3.35 -3.97
CA ILE A 127 -10.55 -3.51 -5.18
C ILE A 127 -12.00 -3.09 -4.93
N GLU A 128 -12.59 -3.44 -3.79
CA GLU A 128 -13.95 -3.05 -3.44
C GLU A 128 -14.12 -1.53 -3.35
N SER A 129 -13.10 -0.83 -2.82
CA SER A 129 -13.09 0.64 -2.75
C SER A 129 -13.14 1.31 -4.13
N LEU A 130 -12.70 0.63 -5.18
CA LEU A 130 -12.66 1.12 -6.55
C LEU A 130 -13.87 0.71 -7.40
N ARG A 131 -14.67 -0.27 -6.95
CA ARG A 131 -15.83 -0.76 -7.71
C ARG A 131 -16.83 0.32 -8.07
N SER A 132 -17.03 1.31 -7.21
CA SER A 132 -17.96 2.41 -7.46
C SER A 132 -17.51 3.36 -8.58
N GLN A 133 -16.24 3.32 -8.98
CA GLN A 133 -15.65 4.23 -9.97
C GLN A 133 -15.76 3.69 -11.40
N THR A 134 -16.19 2.44 -11.60
CA THR A 134 -16.22 1.81 -12.91
C THR A 134 -17.29 0.73 -13.02
N LYS A 135 -17.63 0.36 -14.26
CA LYS A 135 -18.49 -0.78 -14.58
C LYS A 135 -17.68 -2.04 -14.96
N MET A 136 -16.35 -1.99 -14.88
CA MET A 136 -15.51 -3.14 -15.19
C MET A 136 -15.69 -4.25 -14.17
N GLN A 137 -15.64 -5.49 -14.62
CA GLN A 137 -15.59 -6.65 -13.74
C GLN A 137 -14.21 -6.72 -13.08
N MET A 138 -14.17 -6.89 -11.76
CA MET A 138 -12.92 -6.98 -11.02
C MET A 138 -12.89 -8.27 -10.21
N THR A 139 -11.80 -9.02 -10.33
CA THR A 139 -11.56 -10.27 -9.60
C THR A 139 -10.24 -10.21 -8.85
N VAL A 140 -10.20 -10.85 -7.69
CA VAL A 140 -8.99 -11.01 -6.86
C VAL A 140 -8.79 -12.50 -6.60
N GLU A 141 -7.60 -13.01 -6.93
CA GLU A 141 -7.17 -14.37 -6.65
C GLU A 141 -5.86 -14.31 -5.87
N CYS A 142 -5.84 -14.80 -4.64
CA CYS A 142 -4.65 -14.84 -3.81
C CYS A 142 -4.41 -16.26 -3.30
N SER A 143 -3.27 -16.84 -3.66
CA SER A 143 -2.80 -18.14 -3.18
C SER A 143 -1.55 -18.03 -2.29
N LEU A 144 -1.14 -16.81 -1.94
CA LEU A 144 -0.06 -16.57 -0.98
C LEU A 144 -0.51 -16.85 0.46
N PRO A 145 0.39 -17.31 1.34
CA PRO A 145 0.09 -17.46 2.77
C PRO A 145 -0.38 -16.15 3.41
N SER A 146 -1.21 -16.22 4.44
CA SER A 146 -1.83 -15.05 5.07
C SER A 146 -0.83 -14.01 5.61
N GLN A 147 0.38 -14.40 5.98
CA GLN A 147 1.44 -13.55 6.54
C GLN A 147 2.68 -13.54 5.64
N SER A 148 2.50 -13.57 4.33
CA SER A 148 3.61 -13.58 3.37
C SER A 148 4.37 -12.26 3.27
N LEU A 149 3.76 -11.16 3.67
CA LEU A 149 4.34 -9.82 3.62
C LEU A 149 4.36 -9.20 5.02
N ASN A 150 5.44 -8.50 5.35
CA ASN A 150 5.46 -7.65 6.53
C ASN A 150 4.56 -6.40 6.33
N PRO A 151 4.21 -5.65 7.39
CA PRO A 151 3.31 -4.50 7.27
C PRO A 151 3.79 -3.44 6.27
N GLN A 152 5.09 -3.19 6.17
CA GLN A 152 5.66 -2.22 5.24
C GLN A 152 5.53 -2.71 3.79
N GLU A 153 5.90 -3.96 3.53
CA GLU A 153 5.72 -4.57 2.21
C GLU A 153 4.27 -4.58 1.78
N LEU A 154 3.36 -4.92 2.69
CA LEU A 154 1.92 -4.92 2.42
C LEU A 154 1.42 -3.54 1.98
N VAL A 155 1.82 -2.47 2.67
CA VAL A 155 1.44 -1.09 2.29
C VAL A 155 1.88 -0.76 0.87
N HIS A 156 3.16 -1.00 0.54
CA HIS A 156 3.67 -0.68 -0.80
C HIS A 156 3.02 -1.51 -1.89
N VAL A 157 2.80 -2.81 -1.65
CA VAL A 157 2.10 -3.70 -2.59
C VAL A 157 0.68 -3.21 -2.84
N LEU A 158 -0.09 -2.89 -1.78
CA LEU A 158 -1.46 -2.40 -1.92
C LEU A 158 -1.54 -1.09 -2.69
N GLN A 159 -0.57 -0.20 -2.50
CA GLN A 159 -0.50 1.07 -3.23
C GLN A 159 -0.19 0.85 -4.72
N ILE A 160 0.73 -0.06 -5.05
CA ILE A 160 1.02 -0.39 -6.45
C ILE A 160 -0.20 -1.04 -7.11
N VAL A 161 -0.85 -2.00 -6.45
CA VAL A 161 -2.08 -2.64 -6.95
C VAL A 161 -3.18 -1.62 -7.18
N ARG A 162 -3.37 -0.70 -6.25
CA ARG A 162 -4.35 0.37 -6.38
C ARG A 162 -4.06 1.27 -7.58
N GLU A 163 -2.83 1.76 -7.71
CA GLU A 163 -2.43 2.65 -8.81
C GLU A 163 -2.57 1.94 -10.16
N ALA A 164 -2.12 0.69 -10.26
CA ALA A 164 -2.28 -0.11 -11.46
C ALA A 164 -3.76 -0.30 -11.84
N THR A 165 -4.63 -0.55 -10.84
CA THR A 165 -6.07 -0.68 -11.03
C THR A 165 -6.71 0.63 -11.47
N LEU A 166 -6.34 1.77 -10.86
CA LEU A 166 -6.81 3.09 -11.28
C LEU A 166 -6.39 3.42 -12.71
N ASN A 167 -5.15 3.10 -13.09
CA ASN A 167 -4.68 3.28 -14.45
C ASN A 167 -5.47 2.43 -15.45
N ALA A 168 -5.79 1.18 -15.10
CA ALA A 168 -6.66 0.34 -15.90
C ALA A 168 -8.07 0.95 -16.04
N ILE A 169 -8.67 1.46 -14.97
CA ILE A 169 -9.99 2.12 -14.99
C ILE A 169 -9.98 3.35 -15.92
N LYS A 170 -8.95 4.19 -15.82
CA LYS A 170 -8.87 5.46 -16.54
C LYS A 170 -8.49 5.29 -18.02
N HIS A 171 -7.63 4.33 -18.33
CA HIS A 171 -6.91 4.31 -19.62
C HIS A 171 -7.14 3.07 -20.46
N SER A 172 -7.49 1.91 -19.86
CA SER A 172 -7.53 0.65 -20.61
C SER A 172 -8.65 0.55 -21.63
N LYS A 173 -9.79 1.21 -21.41
CA LYS A 173 -11.05 1.00 -22.16
C LYS A 173 -11.48 -0.47 -22.18
N GLY A 174 -11.00 -1.27 -21.22
CA GLY A 174 -11.32 -2.67 -21.06
C GLY A 174 -12.64 -2.89 -20.34
N THR A 175 -12.98 -4.16 -20.13
CA THR A 175 -14.18 -4.60 -19.42
C THR A 175 -13.88 -5.40 -18.17
N ARG A 176 -12.62 -5.83 -17.99
CA ARG A 176 -12.19 -6.70 -16.90
C ARG A 176 -10.82 -6.30 -16.36
N ILE A 177 -10.67 -6.39 -15.04
CA ILE A 177 -9.41 -6.28 -14.31
C ILE A 177 -9.27 -7.50 -13.42
N GLU A 178 -8.10 -8.15 -13.47
CA GLU A 178 -7.75 -9.30 -12.64
C GLU A 178 -6.55 -8.95 -11.78
N VAL A 179 -6.66 -9.19 -10.47
CA VAL A 179 -5.55 -9.11 -9.52
C VAL A 179 -5.21 -10.52 -9.07
N LYS A 180 -3.96 -10.93 -9.28
CA LYS A 180 -3.47 -12.26 -8.88
C LYS A 180 -2.25 -12.12 -8.00
N ALA A 181 -2.19 -12.93 -6.93
CA ALA A 181 -1.04 -13.03 -6.05
C ALA A 181 -0.73 -14.50 -5.80
N HIS A 182 0.45 -14.96 -6.20
CA HIS A 182 0.85 -16.36 -6.13
C HIS A 182 2.36 -16.52 -5.99
N ILE A 183 2.81 -17.74 -5.78
CA ILE A 183 4.24 -18.10 -5.84
C ILE A 183 4.55 -18.50 -7.29
N ASN A 184 5.56 -17.86 -7.89
CA ASN A 184 5.99 -18.18 -9.25
C ASN A 184 6.83 -19.47 -9.31
N ALA A 185 7.28 -19.86 -10.50
CA ALA A 185 8.08 -21.09 -10.70
C ALA A 185 9.46 -21.05 -10.01
N GLU A 186 9.98 -19.85 -9.78
CA GLU A 186 11.25 -19.59 -9.08
C GLU A 186 11.10 -19.57 -7.55
N GLY A 187 9.87 -19.69 -7.04
CA GLY A 187 9.57 -19.67 -5.60
C GLY A 187 9.43 -18.26 -5.03
N GLU A 188 9.30 -17.24 -5.86
CA GLU A 188 9.15 -15.84 -5.44
C GLU A 188 7.66 -15.45 -5.37
N TYR A 189 7.34 -14.42 -4.56
CA TYR A 189 5.99 -13.86 -4.52
C TYR A 189 5.75 -12.97 -5.74
N GLU A 190 4.78 -13.33 -6.56
CA GLU A 190 4.39 -12.58 -7.74
C GLU A 190 2.98 -12.00 -7.58
N ILE A 191 2.85 -10.69 -7.75
CA ILE A 191 1.58 -9.98 -7.73
C ILE A 191 1.38 -9.33 -9.11
N LEU A 192 0.22 -9.59 -9.71
CA LEU A 192 -0.16 -9.17 -11.05
C LEU A 192 -1.44 -8.37 -11.00
N VAL A 193 -1.48 -7.25 -11.74
CA VAL A 193 -2.72 -6.54 -12.10
C VAL A 193 -2.81 -6.53 -13.61
N GLN A 194 -3.84 -7.15 -14.14
CA GLN A 194 -4.05 -7.29 -15.59
C GLN A 194 -5.40 -6.71 -15.99
N ASP A 195 -5.44 -5.91 -17.05
CA ASP A 195 -6.65 -5.53 -17.75
C ASP A 195 -6.75 -6.19 -19.12
N ASN A 196 -7.94 -6.20 -19.72
CA ASN A 196 -8.21 -6.69 -21.06
C ASN A 196 -8.47 -5.56 -22.08
N GLY A 197 -7.90 -4.39 -21.87
CA GLY A 197 -8.15 -3.22 -22.70
C GLY A 197 -7.20 -3.07 -23.88
N VAL A 198 -6.95 -1.81 -24.27
CA VAL A 198 -6.13 -1.48 -25.46
C VAL A 198 -4.62 -1.66 -25.24
N GLY A 199 -4.19 -1.81 -23.97
CA GLY A 199 -2.77 -1.86 -23.63
C GLY A 199 -2.11 -0.49 -23.61
N ILE A 200 -0.82 -0.46 -23.26
CA ILE A 200 0.00 0.75 -23.24
C ILE A 200 0.63 0.94 -24.63
N PRO A 201 0.41 2.07 -25.31
CA PRO A 201 0.96 2.28 -26.66
C PRO A 201 2.48 2.50 -26.69
N THR A 202 3.03 3.17 -25.67
CA THR A 202 4.47 3.41 -25.48
C THR A 202 4.76 3.51 -23.98
N LEU A 203 5.96 3.07 -23.56
CA LEU A 203 6.47 3.24 -22.19
C LEU A 203 7.05 4.66 -21.96
N ASP A 204 7.15 5.47 -23.03
CA ASP A 204 7.56 6.86 -22.93
C ASP A 204 6.40 7.67 -22.35
N GLU A 205 6.59 8.18 -21.15
CA GLU A 205 5.61 9.04 -20.48
C GLU A 205 5.43 10.35 -21.25
N PRO A 206 4.22 10.69 -21.70
CA PRO A 206 3.89 12.07 -21.98
C PRO A 206 3.98 12.88 -20.66
N ASP A 207 4.51 14.09 -20.71
CA ASP A 207 4.63 14.99 -19.59
C ASP A 207 3.33 15.01 -18.76
N GLY A 208 3.42 14.61 -17.46
CA GLY A 208 2.32 14.69 -16.50
C GLY A 208 1.81 13.38 -15.90
N HIS A 209 2.33 12.21 -16.28
CA HIS A 209 1.91 10.93 -15.70
C HIS A 209 2.85 10.44 -14.58
N TYR A 210 2.57 10.83 -13.35
CA TYR A 210 3.37 10.47 -12.17
C TYR A 210 3.17 9.01 -11.69
N GLY A 211 2.13 8.32 -12.15
CA GLY A 211 1.75 7.00 -11.65
C GLY A 211 2.79 5.90 -11.87
N LEU A 212 3.44 5.88 -13.03
CA LEU A 212 4.50 4.90 -13.34
C LEU A 212 5.73 5.11 -12.46
N ASN A 213 6.13 6.37 -12.27
CA ASN A 213 7.26 6.74 -11.41
C ASN A 213 7.01 6.34 -9.95
N ILE A 214 5.78 6.57 -9.45
CA ILE A 214 5.37 6.18 -8.10
C ILE A 214 5.45 4.66 -7.93
N MET A 215 4.90 3.87 -8.85
CA MET A 215 4.94 2.41 -8.79
C MET A 215 6.38 1.88 -8.84
N THR A 216 7.23 2.47 -9.69
CA THR A 216 8.65 2.12 -9.80
C THR A 216 9.40 2.42 -8.50
N GLU A 217 9.20 3.59 -7.91
CA GLU A 217 9.87 3.98 -6.66
C GLU A 217 9.45 3.07 -5.50
N ARG A 218 8.16 2.76 -5.37
CA ARG A 218 7.65 1.83 -4.35
C ARG A 218 8.21 0.42 -4.52
N SER A 219 8.36 -0.04 -5.77
CA SER A 219 8.98 -1.33 -6.04
C SER A 219 10.44 -1.39 -5.65
N ARG A 220 11.18 -0.28 -5.81
CA ARG A 220 12.57 -0.16 -5.30
C ARG A 220 12.63 -0.23 -3.78
N GLN A 221 11.70 0.42 -3.08
CA GLN A 221 11.60 0.36 -1.62
C GLN A 221 11.32 -1.06 -1.10
N LEU A 222 10.62 -1.87 -1.89
CA LEU A 222 10.38 -3.28 -1.65
C LEU A 222 11.57 -4.19 -2.02
N ASN A 223 12.64 -3.67 -2.64
CA ASN A 223 13.65 -4.48 -3.35
C ASN A 223 13.02 -5.47 -4.33
N ALA A 224 11.86 -5.13 -4.89
CA ALA A 224 11.09 -5.95 -5.81
C ALA A 224 11.44 -5.65 -7.26
N GLN A 225 11.34 -6.64 -8.12
CA GLN A 225 11.35 -6.44 -9.57
C GLN A 225 9.97 -5.91 -10.00
N PHE A 226 9.97 -4.88 -10.83
CA PHE A 226 8.77 -4.26 -11.37
C PHE A 226 8.81 -4.31 -12.89
N SER A 227 7.72 -4.71 -13.50
CA SER A 227 7.58 -4.70 -14.95
C SER A 227 6.16 -4.37 -15.38
N ILE A 228 6.08 -3.71 -16.54
CA ILE A 228 4.82 -3.46 -17.23
C ILE A 228 4.96 -4.02 -18.63
N SER A 229 4.00 -4.82 -19.05
CA SER A 229 4.00 -5.49 -20.34
C SER A 229 2.61 -5.52 -20.97
N LYS A 230 2.56 -5.78 -22.26
CA LYS A 230 1.31 -6.04 -22.95
C LYS A 230 0.84 -7.47 -22.65
N GLY A 231 -0.44 -7.63 -22.34
CA GLY A 231 -1.06 -8.94 -22.17
C GLY A 231 -1.13 -9.73 -23.50
N GLU A 232 -1.02 -11.05 -23.42
CA GLU A 232 -1.08 -11.94 -24.59
C GLU A 232 -2.39 -11.81 -25.39
N GLN A 233 -3.48 -11.55 -24.70
CA GLN A 233 -4.82 -11.35 -25.30
C GLN A 233 -5.20 -9.88 -25.44
N GLY A 234 -4.23 -8.96 -25.34
CA GLY A 234 -4.43 -7.51 -25.25
C GLY A 234 -4.42 -7.02 -23.80
N GLY A 235 -4.55 -5.69 -23.64
CA GLY A 235 -4.49 -5.04 -22.31
C GLY A 235 -3.07 -4.87 -21.77
N THR A 236 -2.98 -4.51 -20.50
CA THR A 236 -1.75 -4.26 -19.78
C THR A 236 -1.60 -5.24 -18.62
N ILE A 237 -0.37 -5.68 -18.37
CA ILE A 237 0.01 -6.44 -17.18
C ILE A 237 1.02 -5.59 -16.39
N VAL A 238 0.67 -5.23 -15.17
CA VAL A 238 1.59 -4.69 -14.17
C VAL A 238 1.99 -5.83 -13.25
N LYS A 239 3.28 -6.08 -13.11
CA LYS A 239 3.82 -7.19 -12.33
C LYS A 239 4.85 -6.71 -11.31
N ILE A 240 4.75 -7.24 -10.09
CA ILE A 240 5.71 -7.09 -9.01
C ILE A 240 6.18 -8.47 -8.59
N THR A 241 7.49 -8.66 -8.49
CA THR A 241 8.09 -9.91 -7.98
C THR A 241 8.96 -9.59 -6.78
N LEU A 242 8.62 -10.18 -5.63
CA LEU A 242 9.37 -10.02 -4.39
C LEU A 242 10.13 -11.32 -4.11
N PRO A 243 11.44 -11.24 -3.75
CA PRO A 243 12.18 -12.41 -3.38
C PRO A 243 11.56 -13.03 -2.12
N HIS A 244 11.28 -14.34 -2.17
CA HIS A 244 10.83 -15.08 -1.01
C HIS A 244 12.06 -15.46 -0.15
N THR A 245 12.26 -14.75 0.94
CA THR A 245 13.24 -15.14 1.96
C THR A 245 12.60 -16.19 2.87
N PHE A 246 12.99 -17.45 2.70
CA PHE A 246 12.67 -18.47 3.70
C PHE A 246 13.43 -18.10 4.99
N PHE A 247 12.71 -17.70 6.04
CA PHE A 247 13.23 -17.66 7.42
C PHE A 247 12.99 -18.98 8.13
#